data_2137df94358301685e8cc02e1add6ed5
#
_entry.id   2137df94358301685e8cc02e1add6ed5
#
_cell.length_a   1.000
_cell.length_b   1.000
_cell.length_c   1.000
_cell.angle_alpha   90.00
_cell.angle_beta   90.00
_cell.angle_gamma   90.00
#
_symmetry.space_group_name_H-M   'P 1'
#
loop_
_entity.id
_entity.type
_entity.pdbx_description
1 polymer ?
#
loop_
_entity_poly.entity_id
_entity_poly.type
_entity_poly.pdbx_seq_one_letter_code
_entity_poly.pdbx_strand_id
1 'polypeptide(L)'
;MNISLLQVLNAPLFENVKILSGRAGLGRIVKRASVFDAPFKEDVLEKDILAPGDFFITSLLQFQPKSEELMQVLALLVKGNCSGLCVMMEERAELFSKEMLAFCEEKQFPVICMREDISYAEVLGVINQCILEEQTNVLNQLKLDKILASRTLPQERMKILFSINPGIREYVQAVYIRDERRKITQRKKTGEVCSSFDIFIPADNYDICILSADSRKELEQHKNVVCEQLLRSYHNRRLGIGRPYARYRVERTLLEAGDALDMAQASDRRQQVYDPLSPQQLLLPIRGSREMQEFYDEFC
;
A
#
# COMPACT_ATOMS: atom_id res chain seq x y z
N MET A 1 1.01 1.01 9.22
CA MET A 1 0.76 -0.19 8.39
C MET A 1 2.07 -0.89 8.12
N ASN A 2 2.03 -2.16 7.84
CA ASN A 2 3.22 -2.97 7.59
C ASN A 2 2.94 -3.74 6.30
N ILE A 3 3.93 -3.85 5.41
CA ILE A 3 3.76 -4.57 4.16
C ILE A 3 3.66 -6.08 4.41
N SER A 4 2.64 -6.74 3.86
CA SER A 4 2.50 -8.20 3.93
C SER A 4 3.34 -8.88 2.84
N LEU A 5 3.69 -10.16 3.07
CA LEU A 5 4.39 -10.94 2.06
C LEU A 5 3.58 -11.03 0.75
N LEU A 6 2.26 -11.16 0.84
CA LEU A 6 1.39 -11.11 -0.34
C LEU A 6 1.57 -9.82 -1.15
N GLN A 7 1.73 -8.69 -0.48
CA GLN A 7 1.96 -7.40 -1.14
C GLN A 7 3.32 -7.36 -1.83
N VAL A 8 4.37 -7.89 -1.18
CA VAL A 8 5.70 -8.03 -1.78
C VAL A 8 5.66 -8.91 -3.03
N LEU A 9 4.98 -10.06 -2.94
CA LEU A 9 4.86 -11.01 -4.06
C LEU A 9 4.03 -10.49 -5.24
N ASN A 10 3.34 -9.38 -5.10
CA ASN A 10 2.67 -8.70 -6.22
C ASN A 10 3.63 -7.83 -7.06
N ALA A 11 4.89 -7.66 -6.66
CA ALA A 11 5.87 -6.98 -7.52
C ALA A 11 6.18 -7.84 -8.76
N PRO A 12 6.44 -7.22 -9.94
CA PRO A 12 6.64 -7.94 -11.20
C PRO A 12 7.72 -9.02 -11.14
N LEU A 13 8.76 -8.81 -10.33
CA LEU A 13 9.84 -9.79 -10.13
C LEU A 13 9.33 -11.15 -9.62
N PHE A 14 8.23 -11.15 -8.87
CA PHE A 14 7.66 -12.35 -8.25
C PHE A 14 6.48 -12.96 -9.05
N GLU A 15 6.21 -12.50 -10.26
CA GLU A 15 5.05 -12.94 -11.05
C GLU A 15 5.04 -14.46 -11.28
N ASN A 16 6.22 -15.07 -11.43
CA ASN A 16 6.38 -16.50 -11.69
C ASN A 16 6.91 -17.29 -10.48
N VAL A 17 6.75 -16.76 -9.27
CA VAL A 17 7.18 -17.46 -8.07
C VAL A 17 6.28 -18.64 -7.76
N LYS A 18 6.87 -19.76 -7.32
CA LYS A 18 6.16 -20.96 -6.90
C LYS A 18 6.03 -20.98 -5.38
N ILE A 19 4.81 -21.03 -4.88
CA ILE A 19 4.56 -21.22 -3.44
C ILE A 19 4.53 -22.71 -3.17
N LEU A 20 5.52 -23.19 -2.40
CA LEU A 20 5.66 -24.60 -2.05
C LEU A 20 4.75 -24.98 -0.89
N SER A 21 4.60 -24.12 0.12
CA SER A 21 3.78 -24.34 1.30
C SER A 21 3.44 -23.05 2.02
N GLY A 22 2.53 -23.08 2.99
CA GLY A 22 2.21 -21.97 3.88
C GLY A 22 1.40 -20.85 3.25
N ARG A 23 0.56 -21.14 2.25
CA ARG A 23 -0.26 -20.10 1.55
C ARG A 23 -1.10 -19.25 2.50
N ALA A 24 -1.64 -19.83 3.55
CA ALA A 24 -2.43 -19.09 4.55
C ALA A 24 -1.60 -18.04 5.30
N GLY A 25 -0.27 -18.17 5.32
CA GLY A 25 0.65 -17.25 5.95
C GLY A 25 1.12 -16.08 5.08
N LEU A 26 0.65 -15.91 3.85
CA LEU A 26 1.04 -14.80 2.97
C LEU A 26 0.65 -13.41 3.52
N GLY A 27 -0.26 -13.35 4.49
CA GLY A 27 -0.57 -12.14 5.25
C GLY A 27 0.50 -11.72 6.28
N ARG A 28 1.55 -12.52 6.52
CA ARG A 28 2.63 -12.19 7.46
C ARG A 28 3.36 -10.92 7.02
N ILE A 29 3.72 -10.10 8.01
CA ILE A 29 4.36 -8.81 7.79
C ILE A 29 5.84 -8.99 7.49
N VAL A 30 6.33 -8.37 6.43
CA VAL A 30 7.75 -8.31 6.07
C VAL A 30 8.32 -6.98 6.60
N LYS A 31 9.28 -7.08 7.51
CA LYS A 31 9.97 -5.91 8.09
C LYS A 31 11.38 -5.75 7.56
N ARG A 32 12.03 -6.86 7.23
CA ARG A 32 13.41 -6.91 6.76
C ARG A 32 13.59 -8.12 5.84
N ALA A 33 14.40 -7.97 4.79
CA ALA A 33 14.87 -9.08 3.97
C ALA A 33 16.34 -9.36 4.28
N SER A 34 16.70 -10.62 4.37
CA SER A 34 18.07 -11.07 4.66
C SER A 34 18.43 -12.33 3.87
N VAL A 35 19.70 -12.50 3.57
CA VAL A 35 20.23 -13.73 2.97
C VAL A 35 20.86 -14.58 4.07
N PHE A 36 20.64 -15.89 4.01
CA PHE A 36 21.43 -16.81 4.79
C PHE A 36 21.87 -18.01 3.92
N ASP A 37 23.18 -18.26 3.90
CA ASP A 37 23.80 -19.40 3.25
C ASP A 37 24.77 -20.12 4.20
N ALA A 38 24.65 -19.87 5.50
CA ALA A 38 25.35 -20.56 6.55
C ALA A 38 24.35 -21.22 7.51
N PRO A 39 24.67 -22.40 8.10
CA PRO A 39 23.81 -23.05 9.07
C PRO A 39 23.59 -22.15 10.29
N PHE A 40 22.36 -22.04 10.74
CA PHE A 40 22.05 -21.38 11.99
C PHE A 40 22.46 -22.22 13.18
N LYS A 41 23.09 -21.60 14.16
CA LYS A 41 23.36 -22.22 15.47
C LYS A 41 22.17 -21.91 16.40
N GLU A 42 22.02 -22.70 17.45
CA GLU A 42 20.89 -22.56 18.40
C GLU A 42 20.80 -21.16 19.06
N ASP A 43 21.92 -20.45 19.19
CA ASP A 43 22.01 -19.11 19.78
C ASP A 43 21.53 -17.95 18.88
N VAL A 44 21.07 -18.24 17.67
CA VAL A 44 20.64 -17.26 16.67
C VAL A 44 19.44 -16.43 17.16
N LEU A 45 18.53 -17.03 17.94
CA LEU A 45 17.39 -16.34 18.52
C LEU A 45 17.81 -15.44 19.71
N GLU A 46 18.78 -15.87 20.51
CA GLU A 46 19.28 -15.13 21.66
C GLU A 46 20.12 -13.91 21.25
N LYS A 47 20.73 -13.95 20.08
CA LYS A 47 21.56 -12.87 19.52
C LYS A 47 20.80 -11.89 18.62
N ASP A 48 19.47 -11.91 18.61
CA ASP A 48 18.63 -11.10 17.74
C ASP A 48 18.97 -11.18 16.24
N ILE A 49 19.57 -12.30 15.81
CA ILE A 49 19.89 -12.55 14.41
C ILE A 49 18.59 -12.82 13.63
N LEU A 50 17.62 -13.50 14.26
CA LEU A 50 16.28 -13.70 13.76
C LEU A 50 15.31 -12.77 14.49
N ALA A 51 14.59 -11.95 13.75
CA ALA A 51 13.59 -11.05 14.31
C ALA A 51 12.20 -11.30 13.70
N PRO A 52 11.12 -11.02 14.43
CA PRO A 52 9.77 -11.12 13.91
C PRO A 52 9.59 -10.25 12.67
N GLY A 53 9.14 -10.87 11.58
CA GLY A 53 8.96 -10.19 10.29
C GLY A 53 10.16 -10.26 9.37
N ASP A 54 11.22 -10.99 9.72
CA ASP A 54 12.31 -11.27 8.78
C ASP A 54 11.85 -12.20 7.65
N PHE A 55 12.22 -11.85 6.43
CA PHE A 55 12.04 -12.68 5.24
C PHE A 55 13.39 -13.12 4.74
N PHE A 56 13.62 -14.42 4.71
CA PHE A 56 14.93 -14.98 4.36
C PHE A 56 14.98 -15.46 2.91
N ILE A 57 16.12 -15.20 2.29
CA ILE A 57 16.46 -15.63 0.93
C ILE A 57 17.68 -16.53 1.01
N THR A 58 17.66 -17.69 0.37
CA THR A 58 18.75 -18.68 0.45
C THR A 58 18.80 -19.54 -0.80
N SER A 59 20.00 -20.04 -1.14
CA SER A 59 20.19 -21.10 -2.14
C SER A 59 20.05 -22.50 -1.55
N LEU A 60 20.07 -22.64 -0.23
CA LEU A 60 20.11 -23.92 0.47
C LEU A 60 21.28 -24.84 0.06
N LEU A 61 22.35 -24.28 -0.51
CA LEU A 61 23.50 -25.07 -0.99
C LEU A 61 24.22 -25.81 0.13
N GLN A 62 24.12 -25.33 1.38
CA GLN A 62 24.72 -25.91 2.57
C GLN A 62 23.97 -27.13 3.10
N PHE A 63 22.76 -27.43 2.60
CA PHE A 63 21.95 -28.53 3.13
C PHE A 63 21.90 -29.73 2.20
N GLN A 64 21.91 -30.94 2.80
CA GLN A 64 21.59 -32.17 2.11
C GLN A 64 20.06 -32.32 1.93
N PRO A 65 19.60 -33.05 0.89
CA PRO A 65 18.18 -33.31 0.69
C PRO A 65 17.54 -33.95 1.92
N LYS A 66 16.41 -33.43 2.35
CA LYS A 66 15.60 -33.96 3.47
C LYS A 66 16.35 -34.09 4.78
N SER A 67 17.37 -33.24 5.00
CA SER A 67 18.20 -33.28 6.18
C SER A 67 17.41 -32.81 7.43
N GLU A 68 17.76 -33.42 8.57
CA GLU A 68 17.22 -33.03 9.87
C GLU A 68 17.59 -31.58 10.22
N GLU A 69 18.76 -31.12 9.77
CA GLU A 69 19.23 -29.73 9.91
C GLU A 69 18.32 -28.72 9.22
N LEU A 70 17.83 -29.03 8.01
CA LEU A 70 16.89 -28.16 7.31
C LEU A 70 15.55 -28.06 8.08
N MET A 71 15.07 -29.17 8.65
CA MET A 71 13.87 -29.16 9.49
C MET A 71 14.07 -28.32 10.75
N GLN A 72 15.23 -28.37 11.40
CA GLN A 72 15.56 -27.52 12.55
C GLN A 72 15.58 -26.05 12.17
N VAL A 73 16.14 -25.70 11.02
CA VAL A 73 16.11 -24.31 10.51
C VAL A 73 14.69 -23.84 10.29
N LEU A 74 13.82 -24.62 9.65
CA LEU A 74 12.41 -24.26 9.48
C LEU A 74 11.71 -24.03 10.82
N ALA A 75 11.96 -24.89 11.80
CA ALA A 75 11.41 -24.75 13.15
C ALA A 75 11.90 -23.46 13.84
N LEU A 76 13.18 -23.10 13.68
CA LEU A 76 13.75 -21.86 14.19
C LEU A 76 13.13 -20.63 13.54
N LEU A 77 12.96 -20.61 12.21
CA LEU A 77 12.32 -19.51 11.48
C LEU A 77 10.86 -19.31 11.91
N VAL A 78 10.13 -20.39 12.11
CA VAL A 78 8.75 -20.36 12.63
C VAL A 78 8.74 -19.83 14.07
N LYS A 79 9.62 -20.31 14.95
CA LYS A 79 9.75 -19.88 16.35
C LYS A 79 10.13 -18.39 16.44
N GLY A 80 11.01 -17.91 15.55
CA GLY A 80 11.39 -16.50 15.42
C GLY A 80 10.31 -15.61 14.82
N ASN A 81 9.13 -16.18 14.49
CA ASN A 81 8.02 -15.45 13.84
C ASN A 81 8.46 -14.73 12.55
N CYS A 82 9.34 -15.36 11.79
CA CYS A 82 9.77 -14.86 10.48
C CYS A 82 8.60 -14.85 9.49
N SER A 83 8.67 -13.99 8.48
CA SER A 83 7.59 -13.80 7.52
C SER A 83 7.54 -14.86 6.41
N GLY A 84 8.67 -15.53 6.16
CA GLY A 84 8.76 -16.61 5.18
C GLY A 84 10.18 -16.91 4.75
N LEU A 85 10.32 -17.90 3.89
CA LEU A 85 11.56 -18.35 3.27
C LEU A 85 11.44 -18.35 1.75
N CYS A 86 12.40 -17.72 1.06
CA CYS A 86 12.52 -17.72 -0.39
C CYS A 86 13.75 -18.55 -0.81
N VAL A 87 13.52 -19.57 -1.61
CA VAL A 87 14.56 -20.40 -2.19
C VAL A 87 14.84 -19.91 -3.60
N MET A 88 16.10 -19.61 -3.92
CA MET A 88 16.50 -18.98 -5.18
C MET A 88 16.58 -19.93 -6.37
N MET A 89 16.59 -21.23 -6.13
CA MET A 89 16.74 -22.27 -7.17
C MET A 89 15.53 -23.20 -7.15
N GLU A 90 14.78 -23.28 -8.27
CA GLU A 90 13.59 -24.14 -8.34
C GLU A 90 13.92 -25.62 -8.10
N GLU A 91 15.06 -26.09 -8.55
CA GLU A 91 15.55 -27.46 -8.32
C GLU A 91 15.71 -27.78 -6.85
N ARG A 92 16.00 -26.78 -6.02
CA ARG A 92 16.14 -26.94 -4.56
C ARG A 92 14.82 -27.19 -3.84
N ALA A 93 13.68 -27.05 -4.50
CA ALA A 93 12.39 -27.46 -3.95
C ALA A 93 12.36 -28.94 -3.55
N GLU A 94 13.18 -29.80 -4.19
CA GLU A 94 13.31 -31.23 -3.88
C GLU A 94 13.99 -31.51 -2.53
N LEU A 95 14.67 -30.52 -1.94
CA LEU A 95 15.27 -30.64 -0.60
C LEU A 95 14.20 -30.76 0.48
N PHE A 96 13.00 -30.25 0.24
CA PHE A 96 11.92 -30.31 1.21
C PHE A 96 11.19 -31.65 1.17
N SER A 97 11.15 -32.33 2.28
CA SER A 97 10.32 -33.53 2.42
C SER A 97 8.84 -33.13 2.52
N LYS A 98 7.94 -34.11 2.33
CA LYS A 98 6.51 -33.91 2.52
C LYS A 98 6.18 -33.46 3.95
N GLU A 99 6.89 -33.99 4.94
CA GLU A 99 6.74 -33.67 6.36
C GLU A 99 7.14 -32.21 6.64
N MET A 100 8.24 -31.72 6.03
CA MET A 100 8.67 -30.32 6.14
C MET A 100 7.63 -29.35 5.56
N LEU A 101 7.10 -29.67 4.37
CA LEU A 101 6.07 -28.84 3.74
C LEU A 101 4.76 -28.89 4.52
N ALA A 102 4.37 -30.06 5.07
CA ALA A 102 3.20 -30.18 5.94
C ALA A 102 3.36 -29.38 7.24
N PHE A 103 4.55 -29.40 7.86
CA PHE A 103 4.86 -28.56 9.01
C PHE A 103 4.72 -27.07 8.68
N CYS A 104 5.28 -26.61 7.56
CA CYS A 104 5.17 -25.22 7.13
C CYS A 104 3.70 -24.82 6.85
N GLU A 105 2.90 -25.72 6.26
CA GLU A 105 1.47 -25.49 6.03
C GLU A 105 0.71 -25.36 7.35
N GLU A 106 0.91 -26.28 8.29
CA GLU A 106 0.30 -26.24 9.63
C GLU A 106 0.64 -24.94 10.37
N LYS A 107 1.90 -24.52 10.32
CA LYS A 107 2.37 -23.28 10.96
C LYS A 107 2.11 -22.03 10.14
N GLN A 108 1.43 -22.14 8.99
CA GLN A 108 1.19 -21.04 8.08
C GLN A 108 2.48 -20.25 7.79
N PHE A 109 3.57 -20.98 7.53
CA PHE A 109 4.88 -20.40 7.23
C PHE A 109 5.17 -20.51 5.74
N PRO A 110 5.17 -19.39 4.99
CA PRO A 110 5.37 -19.39 3.55
C PRO A 110 6.78 -19.85 3.17
N VAL A 111 6.85 -20.88 2.34
CA VAL A 111 8.05 -21.28 1.62
C VAL A 111 7.79 -21.06 0.14
N ILE A 112 8.59 -20.19 -0.47
CA ILE A 112 8.47 -19.84 -1.89
C ILE A 112 9.76 -20.19 -2.63
N CYS A 113 9.64 -20.40 -3.93
CA CYS A 113 10.75 -20.78 -4.78
C CYS A 113 10.82 -19.89 -6.02
N MET A 114 12.01 -19.34 -6.30
CA MET A 114 12.28 -18.50 -7.48
C MET A 114 13.11 -19.27 -8.49
N ARG A 115 13.23 -18.72 -9.70
CA ARG A 115 14.11 -19.25 -10.74
C ARG A 115 15.56 -18.83 -10.51
N GLU A 116 16.47 -19.62 -11.06
CA GLU A 116 17.92 -19.46 -10.93
C GLU A 116 18.50 -18.17 -11.52
N ASP A 117 17.83 -17.63 -12.55
CA ASP A 117 18.29 -16.49 -13.33
C ASP A 117 18.14 -15.13 -12.64
N ILE A 118 17.70 -15.10 -11.38
CA ILE A 118 17.48 -13.89 -10.59
C ILE A 118 18.53 -13.81 -9.48
N SER A 119 19.21 -12.67 -9.38
CA SER A 119 20.24 -12.46 -8.36
C SER A 119 19.65 -12.14 -6.96
N TYR A 120 20.37 -12.51 -5.89
CA TYR A 120 20.03 -12.08 -4.52
C TYR A 120 19.86 -10.56 -4.39
N ALA A 121 20.77 -9.81 -5.03
CA ALA A 121 20.75 -8.35 -4.97
C ALA A 121 19.46 -7.78 -5.57
N GLU A 122 18.97 -8.37 -6.63
CA GLU A 122 17.74 -7.94 -7.31
C GLU A 122 16.50 -8.23 -6.44
N VAL A 123 16.42 -9.43 -5.85
CA VAL A 123 15.33 -9.82 -4.94
C VAL A 123 15.32 -8.92 -3.70
N LEU A 124 16.49 -8.74 -3.05
CA LEU A 124 16.64 -7.84 -1.90
C LEU A 124 16.27 -6.41 -2.24
N GLY A 125 16.72 -5.92 -3.41
CA GLY A 125 16.43 -4.58 -3.90
C GLY A 125 14.92 -4.33 -4.00
N VAL A 126 14.19 -5.24 -4.65
CA VAL A 126 12.73 -5.12 -4.82
C VAL A 126 12.01 -5.19 -3.48
N ILE A 127 12.38 -6.12 -2.58
CA ILE A 127 11.74 -6.23 -1.26
C ILE A 127 11.97 -4.97 -0.43
N ASN A 128 13.22 -4.50 -0.35
CA ASN A 128 13.58 -3.29 0.41
C ASN A 128 12.89 -2.06 -0.16
N GLN A 129 12.76 -1.96 -1.49
CA GLN A 129 11.99 -0.89 -2.12
C GLN A 129 10.51 -0.94 -1.72
N CYS A 130 9.88 -2.12 -1.72
CA CYS A 130 8.49 -2.28 -1.28
C CYS A 130 8.30 -1.85 0.20
N ILE A 131 9.25 -2.22 1.08
CA ILE A 131 9.22 -1.83 2.49
C ILE A 131 9.33 -0.29 2.63
N LEU A 132 10.28 0.33 1.92
CA LEU A 132 10.50 1.77 1.97
C LEU A 132 9.32 2.57 1.40
N GLU A 133 8.74 2.12 0.28
CA GLU A 133 7.55 2.71 -0.30
C GLU A 133 6.39 2.71 0.70
N GLU A 134 6.15 1.58 1.39
CA GLU A 134 5.09 1.49 2.40
C GLU A 134 5.35 2.41 3.61
N GLN A 135 6.59 2.47 4.11
CA GLN A 135 6.96 3.39 5.20
C GLN A 135 6.73 4.86 4.79
N THR A 136 7.10 5.21 3.56
CA THR A 136 6.89 6.55 3.01
C THR A 136 5.40 6.87 2.87
N ASN A 137 4.59 5.92 2.42
CA ASN A 137 3.14 6.08 2.31
C ASN A 137 2.49 6.34 3.68
N VAL A 138 2.86 5.56 4.71
CA VAL A 138 2.38 5.78 6.08
C VAL A 138 2.75 7.16 6.58
N LEU A 139 4.01 7.57 6.40
CA LEU A 139 4.47 8.90 6.80
C LEU A 139 3.68 10.01 6.08
N ASN A 140 3.43 9.86 4.78
CA ASN A 140 2.68 10.84 4.00
C ASN A 140 1.19 10.89 4.42
N GLN A 141 0.58 9.76 4.79
CA GLN A 141 -0.76 9.75 5.37
C GLN A 141 -0.81 10.54 6.69
N LEU A 142 0.12 10.30 7.61
CA LEU A 142 0.21 11.06 8.87
C LEU A 142 0.43 12.57 8.62
N LYS A 143 1.21 12.93 7.61
CA LYS A 143 1.39 14.32 7.19
C LYS A 143 0.09 14.92 6.66
N LEU A 144 -0.71 14.18 5.88
CA LEU A 144 -2.02 14.64 5.42
C LEU A 144 -3.00 14.82 6.57
N ASP A 145 -3.05 13.90 7.52
CA ASP A 145 -3.89 14.02 8.71
C ASP A 145 -3.54 15.30 9.48
N LYS A 146 -2.25 15.62 9.58
CA LYS A 146 -1.79 16.87 10.20
C LYS A 146 -2.19 18.11 9.39
N ILE A 147 -2.18 18.06 8.06
CA ILE A 147 -2.70 19.15 7.19
C ILE A 147 -4.19 19.38 7.45
N LEU A 148 -4.96 18.29 7.60
CA LEU A 148 -6.41 18.34 7.82
C LEU A 148 -6.80 18.76 9.24
N ALA A 149 -5.90 18.63 10.21
CA ALA A 149 -6.18 19.00 11.59
C ALA A 149 -6.52 20.50 11.72
N SER A 150 -7.63 20.80 12.38
CA SER A 150 -8.18 22.14 12.51
C SER A 150 -7.25 23.17 13.16
N ARG A 151 -6.32 22.70 14.01
CA ARG A 151 -5.35 23.55 14.73
C ARG A 151 -4.06 23.84 13.95
N THR A 152 -3.85 23.24 12.78
CA THR A 152 -2.61 23.42 12.01
C THR A 152 -2.64 24.78 11.28
N LEU A 153 -1.62 25.58 11.50
CA LEU A 153 -1.50 26.92 10.89
C LEU A 153 -1.18 26.81 9.38
N PRO A 154 -1.60 27.78 8.54
CA PRO A 154 -1.32 27.76 7.10
C PRO A 154 0.17 27.63 6.76
N GLN A 155 1.05 28.29 7.50
CA GLN A 155 2.50 28.18 7.30
C GLN A 155 3.03 26.77 7.63
N GLU A 156 2.49 26.12 8.63
CA GLU A 156 2.86 24.75 9.00
C GLU A 156 2.35 23.76 7.94
N ARG A 157 1.12 23.93 7.46
CA ARG A 157 0.57 23.14 6.33
C ARG A 157 1.46 23.22 5.10
N MET A 158 1.96 24.41 4.76
CA MET A 158 2.87 24.61 3.64
C MET A 158 4.19 23.86 3.83
N LYS A 159 4.78 23.91 5.05
CA LYS A 159 6.01 23.16 5.35
C LYS A 159 5.78 21.65 5.21
N ILE A 160 4.65 21.15 5.69
CA ILE A 160 4.29 19.74 5.57
C ILE A 160 4.12 19.37 4.08
N LEU A 161 3.37 20.17 3.32
CA LEU A 161 3.13 19.93 1.90
C LEU A 161 4.43 19.84 1.10
N PHE A 162 5.35 20.81 1.29
CA PHE A 162 6.67 20.79 0.68
C PHE A 162 7.56 19.63 1.16
N SER A 163 7.35 19.12 2.37
CA SER A 163 8.06 17.93 2.85
C SER A 163 7.59 16.64 2.20
N ILE A 164 6.39 16.64 1.57
CA ILE A 164 5.88 15.52 0.77
C ILE A 164 6.40 15.64 -0.67
N ASN A 165 6.18 16.79 -1.30
CA ASN A 165 6.68 17.10 -2.63
C ASN A 165 7.20 18.55 -2.71
N PRO A 166 8.53 18.77 -2.74
CA PRO A 166 9.10 20.10 -2.88
C PRO A 166 8.75 20.80 -4.22
N GLY A 167 8.43 20.02 -5.25
CA GLY A 167 8.08 20.52 -6.58
C GLY A 167 6.62 20.96 -6.74
N ILE A 168 5.80 20.86 -5.69
CA ILE A 168 4.37 21.22 -5.80
C ILE A 168 4.17 22.68 -6.19
N ARG A 169 3.26 22.90 -7.15
CA ARG A 169 3.03 24.21 -7.79
C ARG A 169 2.03 25.08 -7.03
N GLU A 170 1.76 26.29 -7.56
CA GLU A 170 0.99 27.34 -6.89
C GLU A 170 -0.48 26.98 -6.62
N TYR A 171 -1.14 26.32 -7.58
CA TYR A 171 -2.53 25.90 -7.46
C TYR A 171 -2.62 24.40 -7.30
N VAL A 172 -3.53 23.95 -6.43
CA VAL A 172 -3.73 22.53 -6.11
C VAL A 172 -5.20 22.15 -6.17
N GLN A 173 -5.46 20.90 -6.53
CA GLN A 173 -6.79 20.29 -6.54
C GLN A 173 -6.70 18.84 -6.13
N ALA A 174 -7.46 18.45 -5.11
CA ALA A 174 -7.49 17.07 -4.64
C ALA A 174 -8.49 16.22 -5.41
N VAL A 175 -8.11 14.99 -5.68
CA VAL A 175 -8.94 13.93 -6.22
C VAL A 175 -8.82 12.72 -5.31
N TYR A 176 -9.92 12.31 -4.69
CA TYR A 176 -10.04 11.06 -3.94
C TYR A 176 -10.53 9.97 -4.86
N ILE A 177 -9.90 8.80 -4.78
CA ILE A 177 -10.10 7.70 -5.71
C ILE A 177 -10.48 6.46 -4.91
N ARG A 178 -11.69 5.92 -5.10
CA ARG A 178 -12.12 4.66 -4.53
C ARG A 178 -12.25 3.60 -5.62
N ASP A 179 -11.70 2.42 -5.35
CA ASP A 179 -11.81 1.26 -6.23
C ASP A 179 -12.40 0.11 -5.42
N GLU A 180 -13.59 -0.36 -5.78
CA GLU A 180 -14.30 -1.41 -5.04
C GLU A 180 -13.66 -2.80 -5.16
N ARG A 181 -12.84 -3.03 -6.20
CA ARG A 181 -12.15 -4.30 -6.46
C ARG A 181 -10.62 -4.18 -6.31
N ARG A 182 -10.19 -3.43 -5.36
CA ARG A 182 -8.81 -2.99 -5.17
C ARG A 182 -7.81 -4.14 -5.09
N LYS A 183 -7.04 -4.36 -6.16
CA LYS A 183 -5.81 -5.17 -6.16
C LYS A 183 -4.61 -4.25 -5.97
N ILE A 184 -3.62 -4.69 -5.19
CA ILE A 184 -2.42 -3.92 -4.84
C ILE A 184 -1.61 -3.52 -6.08
N THR A 185 -1.54 -4.38 -7.10
CA THR A 185 -0.93 -4.09 -8.41
C THR A 185 -1.54 -2.89 -9.13
N GLN A 186 -2.79 -2.52 -8.79
CA GLN A 186 -3.50 -1.40 -9.40
C GLN A 186 -3.09 -0.05 -8.79
N ARG A 187 -2.56 -0.03 -7.55
CA ARG A 187 -2.08 1.20 -6.89
C ARG A 187 -0.90 1.83 -7.63
N LYS A 188 0.11 1.04 -8.05
CA LYS A 188 1.24 1.55 -8.83
C LYS A 188 0.78 2.26 -10.11
N LYS A 189 -0.08 1.64 -10.89
CA LYS A 189 -0.63 2.23 -12.13
C LYS A 189 -1.46 3.50 -11.89
N THR A 190 -2.06 3.65 -10.71
CA THR A 190 -2.78 4.89 -10.35
C THR A 190 -1.80 6.04 -10.12
N GLY A 191 -0.67 5.80 -9.45
CA GLY A 191 0.37 6.81 -9.24
C GLY A 191 1.08 7.25 -10.53
N GLU A 192 1.19 6.36 -11.54
CA GLU A 192 1.82 6.65 -12.83
C GLU A 192 1.07 7.69 -13.67
N VAL A 193 -0.21 7.96 -13.35
CA VAL A 193 -1.02 8.99 -14.02
C VAL A 193 -0.67 10.39 -13.52
N CYS A 194 -0.09 10.49 -12.32
CA CYS A 194 0.30 11.76 -11.70
C CYS A 194 1.65 12.25 -12.28
N SER A 195 1.79 13.56 -12.41
CA SER A 195 3.06 14.19 -12.80
C SER A 195 4.05 14.24 -11.62
N SER A 196 5.31 14.58 -11.89
CA SER A 196 6.33 14.75 -10.83
C SER A 196 6.03 15.92 -9.88
N PHE A 197 5.12 16.83 -10.25
CA PHE A 197 4.67 17.95 -9.43
C PHE A 197 3.44 17.65 -8.59
N ASP A 198 2.81 16.52 -8.83
CA ASP A 198 1.64 16.06 -8.08
C ASP A 198 2.06 15.26 -6.85
N ILE A 199 1.10 15.02 -5.96
CA ILE A 199 1.28 14.11 -4.82
C ILE A 199 0.30 12.98 -4.98
N PHE A 200 0.79 11.75 -4.94
CA PHE A 200 -0.02 10.54 -4.87
C PHE A 200 0.22 9.82 -3.55
N ILE A 201 -0.84 9.57 -2.79
CA ILE A 201 -0.78 8.91 -1.49
C ILE A 201 -1.82 7.79 -1.48
N PRO A 202 -1.42 6.53 -1.52
CA PRO A 202 -2.31 5.41 -1.31
C PRO A 202 -2.73 5.32 0.17
N ALA A 203 -4.02 5.17 0.44
CA ALA A 203 -4.56 4.92 1.77
C ALA A 203 -5.43 3.66 1.76
N ASP A 204 -5.93 3.16 2.91
CA ASP A 204 -6.58 1.85 2.99
C ASP A 204 -7.87 1.75 2.17
N ASN A 205 -8.71 2.75 2.24
CA ASN A 205 -10.05 2.74 1.64
C ASN A 205 -10.14 3.56 0.35
N TYR A 206 -9.17 4.43 0.09
CA TYR A 206 -9.12 5.32 -1.07
C TYR A 206 -7.67 5.73 -1.35
N ASP A 207 -7.39 6.16 -2.57
CA ASP A 207 -6.15 6.84 -2.89
C ASP A 207 -6.39 8.34 -3.00
N ILE A 208 -5.38 9.14 -2.71
CA ILE A 208 -5.44 10.60 -2.79
C ILE A 208 -4.45 11.05 -3.85
N CYS A 209 -4.93 11.83 -4.80
CA CYS A 209 -4.09 12.56 -5.72
C CYS A 209 -4.28 14.06 -5.48
N ILE A 210 -3.19 14.81 -5.24
CA ILE A 210 -3.18 16.26 -5.19
C ILE A 210 -2.50 16.73 -6.45
N LEU A 211 -3.29 17.16 -7.40
CA LEU A 211 -2.83 17.71 -8.66
C LEU A 211 -2.33 19.14 -8.46
N SER A 212 -1.30 19.56 -9.18
CA SER A 212 -0.76 20.91 -9.08
C SER A 212 -0.36 21.51 -10.43
N ALA A 213 -0.53 22.86 -10.54
CA ALA A 213 -0.12 23.63 -11.71
C ALA A 213 0.19 25.09 -11.32
N ASP A 214 0.81 25.83 -12.23
CA ASP A 214 1.15 27.23 -12.00
C ASP A 214 -0.03 28.18 -12.23
N SER A 215 -1.06 27.72 -12.93
CA SER A 215 -2.30 28.47 -13.13
C SER A 215 -3.55 27.60 -12.97
N ARG A 216 -4.69 28.23 -12.65
CA ARG A 216 -5.97 27.52 -12.56
C ARG A 216 -6.39 26.88 -13.88
N LYS A 217 -6.07 27.52 -15.01
CA LYS A 217 -6.41 27.01 -16.34
C LYS A 217 -5.63 25.73 -16.67
N GLU A 218 -4.33 25.73 -16.39
CA GLU A 218 -3.49 24.53 -16.53
C GLU A 218 -3.95 23.41 -15.58
N LEU A 219 -4.27 23.74 -14.33
CA LEU A 219 -4.78 22.79 -13.36
C LEU A 219 -6.06 22.12 -13.82
N GLU A 220 -7.00 22.89 -14.40
CA GLU A 220 -8.25 22.36 -14.94
C GLU A 220 -8.00 21.40 -16.11
N GLN A 221 -7.09 21.73 -17.01
CA GLN A 221 -6.69 20.86 -18.11
C GLN A 221 -6.03 19.58 -17.60
N HIS A 222 -5.09 19.71 -16.67
CA HIS A 222 -4.38 18.59 -16.06
C HIS A 222 -5.35 17.66 -15.33
N LYS A 223 -6.27 18.21 -14.52
CA LYS A 223 -7.33 17.45 -13.84
C LYS A 223 -8.16 16.62 -14.82
N ASN A 224 -8.58 17.23 -15.94
CA ASN A 224 -9.41 16.54 -16.92
C ASN A 224 -8.69 15.33 -17.52
N VAL A 225 -7.41 15.48 -17.89
CA VAL A 225 -6.58 14.40 -18.42
C VAL A 225 -6.42 13.27 -17.38
N VAL A 226 -6.05 13.62 -16.15
CA VAL A 226 -5.84 12.64 -15.07
C VAL A 226 -7.13 11.89 -14.73
N CYS A 227 -8.25 12.59 -14.54
CA CYS A 227 -9.53 11.97 -14.22
C CYS A 227 -10.01 11.05 -15.36
N GLU A 228 -9.85 11.46 -16.62
CA GLU A 228 -10.20 10.62 -17.76
C GLU A 228 -9.36 9.33 -17.80
N GLN A 229 -8.05 9.41 -17.60
CA GLN A 229 -7.17 8.25 -17.56
C GLN A 229 -7.52 7.32 -16.39
N LEU A 230 -7.82 7.87 -15.20
CA LEU A 230 -8.23 7.11 -14.03
C LEU A 230 -9.54 6.33 -14.27
N LEU A 231 -10.51 6.95 -14.93
CA LEU A 231 -11.81 6.33 -15.23
C LEU A 231 -11.77 5.34 -16.40
N ARG A 232 -10.87 5.55 -17.38
CA ARG A 232 -10.68 4.61 -18.50
C ARG A 232 -10.02 3.31 -18.04
N SER A 233 -9.05 3.42 -17.14
CA SER A 233 -8.25 2.27 -16.70
C SER A 233 -9.06 1.23 -15.90
N TYR A 234 -10.18 1.64 -15.24
CA TYR A 234 -10.96 0.76 -14.36
C TYR A 234 -12.42 1.16 -14.26
N HIS A 235 -13.32 0.25 -14.58
CA HIS A 235 -14.76 0.54 -14.63
C HIS A 235 -15.41 0.77 -13.24
N ASN A 236 -14.81 0.25 -12.16
CA ASN A 236 -15.37 0.32 -10.80
C ASN A 236 -14.78 1.44 -9.94
N ARG A 237 -14.10 2.41 -10.57
CA ARG A 237 -13.56 3.57 -9.84
C ARG A 237 -14.59 4.67 -9.68
N ARG A 238 -14.58 5.25 -8.48
CA ARG A 238 -15.31 6.45 -8.15
C ARG A 238 -14.33 7.56 -7.77
N LEU A 239 -14.58 8.75 -8.27
CA LEU A 239 -13.76 9.94 -8.04
C LEU A 239 -14.56 11.00 -7.30
N GLY A 240 -13.99 11.52 -6.21
CA GLY A 240 -14.44 12.74 -5.55
C GLY A 240 -13.42 13.85 -5.81
N ILE A 241 -13.87 14.98 -6.33
CA ILE A 241 -13.00 16.07 -6.82
C ILE A 241 -13.33 17.34 -6.04
N GLY A 242 -12.35 17.87 -5.30
CA GLY A 242 -12.45 19.17 -4.65
C GLY A 242 -12.32 20.34 -5.65
N ARG A 243 -12.54 21.57 -5.18
CA ARG A 243 -12.31 22.78 -5.97
C ARG A 243 -10.83 23.14 -6.02
N PRO A 244 -10.36 23.87 -7.05
CA PRO A 244 -9.01 24.37 -7.14
C PRO A 244 -8.76 25.51 -6.15
N TYR A 245 -7.65 25.44 -5.41
CA TYR A 245 -7.20 26.45 -4.46
C TYR A 245 -5.72 26.78 -4.66
N ALA A 246 -5.29 27.94 -4.17
CA ALA A 246 -3.86 28.18 -3.94
C ALA A 246 -3.34 27.18 -2.88
N ARG A 247 -2.13 26.65 -3.03
CA ARG A 247 -1.55 25.57 -2.23
C ARG A 247 -1.58 25.78 -0.72
N TYR A 248 -1.57 27.06 -0.25
CA TYR A 248 -1.70 27.35 1.19
C TYR A 248 -3.08 27.04 1.77
N ARG A 249 -4.05 26.70 0.93
CA ARG A 249 -5.41 26.26 1.29
C ARG A 249 -5.68 24.82 0.88
N VAL A 250 -4.66 24.01 0.82
CA VAL A 250 -4.74 22.60 0.39
C VAL A 250 -5.73 21.77 1.22
N GLU A 251 -5.91 22.11 2.50
CA GLU A 251 -6.87 21.45 3.37
C GLU A 251 -8.31 21.54 2.86
N ARG A 252 -8.66 22.66 2.20
CA ARG A 252 -10.02 22.84 1.67
C ARG A 252 -10.32 21.89 0.52
N THR A 253 -9.42 21.81 -0.45
CA THR A 253 -9.62 20.90 -1.58
C THR A 253 -9.65 19.43 -1.14
N LEU A 254 -8.87 19.06 -0.11
CA LEU A 254 -8.88 17.73 0.46
C LEU A 254 -10.21 17.37 1.13
N LEU A 255 -10.74 18.26 1.99
CA LEU A 255 -12.05 18.07 2.63
C LEU A 255 -13.16 17.96 1.59
N GLU A 256 -13.19 18.91 0.65
CA GLU A 256 -14.18 18.94 -0.42
C GLU A 256 -14.12 17.70 -1.33
N ALA A 257 -12.93 17.16 -1.61
CA ALA A 257 -12.78 15.95 -2.41
C ALA A 257 -13.30 14.72 -1.67
N GLY A 258 -13.09 14.64 -0.35
CA GLY A 258 -13.66 13.60 0.50
C GLY A 258 -15.20 13.62 0.48
N ASP A 259 -15.79 14.78 0.74
CA ASP A 259 -17.24 14.99 0.68
C ASP A 259 -17.82 14.61 -0.70
N ALA A 260 -17.14 15.03 -1.78
CA ALA A 260 -17.54 14.70 -3.13
C ALA A 260 -17.47 13.19 -3.42
N LEU A 261 -16.48 12.47 -2.85
CA LEU A 261 -16.39 11.01 -2.98
C LEU A 261 -17.56 10.31 -2.29
N ASP A 262 -17.93 10.74 -1.09
CA ASP A 262 -19.07 10.20 -0.36
C ASP A 262 -20.38 10.43 -1.15
N MET A 263 -20.52 11.61 -1.77
CA MET A 263 -21.67 11.91 -2.65
C MET A 263 -21.68 11.04 -3.91
N ALA A 264 -20.51 10.81 -4.53
CA ALA A 264 -20.40 9.94 -5.69
C ALA A 264 -20.86 8.52 -5.37
N GLN A 265 -20.56 8.04 -4.16
CA GLN A 265 -21.02 6.73 -3.68
C GLN A 265 -22.53 6.68 -3.43
N ALA A 266 -23.06 7.68 -2.71
CA ALA A 266 -24.48 7.75 -2.37
C ALA A 266 -25.38 7.88 -3.61
N SER A 267 -24.90 8.53 -4.68
CA SER A 267 -25.65 8.74 -5.93
C SER A 267 -25.29 7.78 -7.06
N ASP A 268 -24.48 6.76 -6.79
CA ASP A 268 -23.97 5.79 -7.77
C ASP A 268 -23.31 6.42 -9.01
N ARG A 269 -22.65 7.56 -8.83
CA ARG A 269 -21.92 8.27 -9.89
C ARG A 269 -20.47 7.85 -9.91
N ARG A 270 -19.89 7.74 -11.10
CA ARG A 270 -18.44 7.43 -11.24
C ARG A 270 -17.54 8.61 -10.89
N GLN A 271 -18.08 9.83 -10.96
CA GLN A 271 -17.35 11.06 -10.67
C GLN A 271 -18.30 12.09 -10.09
N GLN A 272 -17.84 12.79 -9.06
CA GLN A 272 -18.52 13.91 -8.46
C GLN A 272 -17.52 15.03 -8.20
N VAL A 273 -17.83 16.23 -8.68
CA VAL A 273 -17.11 17.45 -8.31
C VAL A 273 -17.87 18.09 -7.14
N TYR A 274 -17.11 18.59 -6.16
CA TYR A 274 -17.69 19.31 -5.05
C TYR A 274 -18.43 20.57 -5.51
N ASP A 275 -19.72 20.67 -5.16
CA ASP A 275 -20.55 21.83 -5.42
C ASP A 275 -21.13 22.36 -4.10
N PRO A 276 -20.66 23.55 -3.61
CA PRO A 276 -21.11 24.10 -2.34
C PRO A 276 -22.59 24.48 -2.33
N LEU A 277 -23.22 24.58 -3.50
CA LEU A 277 -24.64 24.92 -3.64
C LEU A 277 -25.54 23.68 -3.74
N SER A 278 -24.97 22.50 -3.73
CA SER A 278 -25.74 21.26 -3.75
C SER A 278 -26.58 21.11 -2.47
N PRO A 279 -27.89 20.85 -2.55
CA PRO A 279 -28.73 20.61 -1.37
C PRO A 279 -28.21 19.47 -0.48
N GLN A 280 -27.57 18.47 -1.07
CA GLN A 280 -26.99 17.33 -0.36
C GLN A 280 -25.82 17.76 0.55
N GLN A 281 -25.11 18.82 0.22
CA GLN A 281 -24.02 19.35 1.05
C GLN A 281 -24.52 20.06 2.31
N LEU A 282 -25.72 20.62 2.27
CA LEU A 282 -26.37 21.20 3.45
C LEU A 282 -26.70 20.10 4.49
N LEU A 283 -26.85 18.86 4.05
CA LEU A 283 -27.20 17.72 4.90
C LEU A 283 -25.94 16.96 5.42
N LEU A 284 -24.77 17.11 4.77
CA LEU A 284 -23.53 16.43 5.20
C LEU A 284 -23.13 16.71 6.66
N PRO A 285 -23.20 17.97 7.16
CA PRO A 285 -22.84 18.27 8.55
C PRO A 285 -23.72 17.61 9.60
N ILE A 286 -24.96 17.26 9.23
CA ILE A 286 -25.94 16.62 10.11
C ILE A 286 -26.06 15.11 9.86
N ARG A 287 -25.32 14.56 8.88
CA ARG A 287 -25.24 13.12 8.61
C ARG A 287 -24.65 12.41 9.83
N GLY A 288 -25.46 11.58 10.49
CA GLY A 288 -25.09 10.89 11.73
C GLY A 288 -25.45 11.66 13.00
N SER A 289 -26.12 12.83 12.90
CA SER A 289 -26.76 13.44 14.05
C SER A 289 -27.96 12.59 14.47
N ARG A 290 -28.30 12.70 15.77
CA ARG A 290 -29.47 12.00 16.33
C ARG A 290 -30.76 12.42 15.64
N GLU A 291 -30.89 13.69 15.29
CA GLU A 291 -32.04 14.26 14.60
C GLU A 291 -32.23 13.66 13.20
N MET A 292 -31.12 13.39 12.49
CA MET A 292 -31.16 12.78 11.17
C MET A 292 -31.53 11.28 11.26
N GLN A 293 -31.10 10.61 12.32
CA GLN A 293 -31.46 9.22 12.59
C GLN A 293 -32.94 9.09 12.97
N GLU A 294 -33.44 9.98 13.82
CA GLU A 294 -34.86 10.05 14.19
C GLU A 294 -35.74 10.37 12.95
N PHE A 295 -35.29 11.28 12.08
CA PHE A 295 -35.99 11.57 10.81
C PHE A 295 -36.03 10.33 9.88
N TYR A 296 -34.95 9.56 9.78
CA TYR A 296 -34.91 8.36 8.96
C TYR A 296 -35.81 7.26 9.51
N ASP A 297 -35.86 7.09 10.83
CA ASP A 297 -36.69 6.09 11.52
C ASP A 297 -38.18 6.42 11.48
N GLU A 298 -38.55 7.73 11.34
CA GLU A 298 -39.95 8.16 11.24
C GLU A 298 -40.50 8.18 9.80
N PHE A 299 -39.65 8.38 8.77
CA PHE A 299 -40.10 8.66 7.40
C PHE A 299 -39.60 7.68 6.34
N CYS A 300 -38.74 6.72 6.65
CA CYS A 300 -38.24 5.69 5.76
C CYS A 300 -38.46 4.29 6.26
#